data_ee4643ffacdfc481de5a2e9fae176983
#
_entry.id   ee4643ffacdfc481de5a2e9fae176983
#
_cell.length_a   1.000
_cell.length_b   1.000
_cell.length_c   1.000
_cell.angle_alpha   90.00
_cell.angle_beta   90.00
_cell.angle_gamma   90.00
#
_symmetry.space_group_name_H-M   'P 1'
#
loop_
_entity.id
_entity.type
_entity.pdbx_description
1 polymer ?
#
loop_
_entity_poly.entity_id
_entity_poly.type
_entity_poly.pdbx_seq_one_letter_code
_entity_poly.pdbx_strand_id
1 'polypeptide(L)'
;MTEKPAQFTIREINVQTDLRPIADLIKASFQEFIDPDGQQFIDRLNELSYRVNNRFPGGFLTAFEFNLLGYVAVSNEQKIIGTTHLFPATTHAGTGYLIANVCVDQEYRKHGIASALLQHCERFAQRRNIKNLYLHARIETPQAIHFYLKRGFTQDAFRTSWIRPRGQKPFHIQSILRIGKPKWQERKLFHHQFAASYPKELLWNLNYRPDLFSLNPFNRFMNFLNGSSANFHRVSDPLNRPICWLVRQPLDSFADTLWFIPNEIALPEELVESLQLISNRYQDSKPLMVNCEADTYEETFAKAGFSRHNRLIWMSKKLF
;
A
#
# COMPACT_ATOMS: atom_id res chain seq x y z
N MET A 1 -2.24 -3.45 42.82
CA MET A 1 -2.48 -4.83 42.40
C MET A 1 -1.59 -5.10 41.19
N THR A 2 -0.54 -5.88 41.33
CA THR A 2 0.31 -6.29 40.21
C THR A 2 -0.47 -7.31 39.38
N GLU A 3 -0.96 -6.91 38.21
CA GLU A 3 -1.56 -7.84 37.27
C GLU A 3 -0.54 -8.96 36.95
N LYS A 4 -0.95 -10.21 37.17
CA LYS A 4 -0.16 -11.37 36.75
C LYS A 4 0.13 -11.21 35.23
N PRO A 5 1.40 -11.42 34.80
CA PRO A 5 1.70 -11.39 33.37
C PRO A 5 0.79 -12.39 32.64
N ALA A 6 0.10 -11.93 31.60
CA ALA A 6 -0.73 -12.83 30.79
C ALA A 6 0.17 -13.94 30.23
N GLN A 7 -0.14 -15.19 30.57
CA GLN A 7 0.54 -16.34 29.99
C GLN A 7 0.02 -16.57 28.59
N PHE A 8 0.89 -16.62 27.61
CA PHE A 8 0.56 -16.86 26.21
C PHE A 8 1.68 -17.65 25.53
N THR A 9 1.33 -18.31 24.43
CA THR A 9 2.29 -18.97 23.54
C THR A 9 2.22 -18.36 22.15
N ILE A 10 3.38 -18.36 21.46
CA ILE A 10 3.44 -17.93 20.04
C ILE A 10 3.64 -19.17 19.18
N ARG A 11 2.81 -19.31 18.14
CA ARG A 11 2.93 -20.37 17.14
C ARG A 11 2.64 -19.85 15.73
N GLU A 12 3.01 -20.60 14.73
CA GLU A 12 2.63 -20.33 13.35
C GLU A 12 1.12 -20.39 13.17
N ILE A 13 0.62 -19.65 12.18
CA ILE A 13 -0.81 -19.64 11.81
C ILE A 13 -1.21 -21.04 11.31
N ASN A 14 -2.27 -21.58 11.87
CA ASN A 14 -2.93 -22.77 11.36
C ASN A 14 -4.14 -22.35 10.50
N VAL A 15 -4.04 -22.52 9.20
CA VAL A 15 -5.10 -22.10 8.25
C VAL A 15 -6.44 -22.84 8.47
N GLN A 16 -6.43 -24.00 9.14
CA GLN A 16 -7.65 -24.75 9.41
C GLN A 16 -8.48 -24.16 10.56
N THR A 17 -7.82 -23.55 11.55
CA THR A 17 -8.49 -23.12 12.78
C THR A 17 -8.46 -21.62 13.02
N ASP A 18 -7.47 -20.91 12.48
CA ASP A 18 -7.14 -19.57 12.94
C ASP A 18 -7.71 -18.44 12.07
N LEU A 19 -8.10 -18.73 10.82
CA LEU A 19 -8.45 -17.69 9.83
C LEU A 19 -9.55 -16.77 10.30
N ARG A 20 -10.66 -17.34 10.82
CA ARG A 20 -11.80 -16.57 11.30
C ARG A 20 -11.46 -15.77 12.57
N PRO A 21 -10.87 -16.37 13.63
CA PRO A 21 -10.40 -15.58 14.79
C PRO A 21 -9.42 -14.46 14.44
N ILE A 22 -8.52 -14.69 13.47
CA ILE A 22 -7.62 -13.65 12.96
C ILE A 22 -8.39 -12.52 12.28
N ALA A 23 -9.36 -12.85 11.41
CA ALA A 23 -10.19 -11.86 10.73
C ALA A 23 -10.95 -10.98 11.74
N ASP A 24 -11.55 -11.61 12.76
CA ASP A 24 -12.28 -10.91 13.83
C ASP A 24 -11.34 -10.00 14.64
N LEU A 25 -10.14 -10.48 14.99
CA LEU A 25 -9.14 -9.70 15.72
C LEU A 25 -8.62 -8.50 14.91
N ILE A 26 -8.34 -8.68 13.62
CA ILE A 26 -7.94 -7.60 12.70
C ILE A 26 -9.05 -6.56 12.62
N LYS A 27 -10.29 -7.00 12.39
CA LYS A 27 -11.46 -6.13 12.31
C LYS A 27 -11.63 -5.29 13.59
N ALA A 28 -11.57 -5.91 14.75
CA ALA A 28 -11.68 -5.22 16.04
C ALA A 28 -10.52 -4.25 16.28
N SER A 29 -9.29 -4.62 15.88
CA SER A 29 -8.08 -3.82 16.14
C SER A 29 -7.95 -2.59 15.25
N PHE A 30 -8.49 -2.63 14.03
CA PHE A 30 -8.36 -1.58 13.00
C PHE A 30 -9.69 -0.94 12.62
N GLN A 31 -10.76 -1.17 13.35
CA GLN A 31 -12.14 -0.75 13.02
C GLN A 31 -12.25 0.69 12.50
N GLU A 32 -11.51 1.62 13.10
CA GLU A 32 -11.53 3.05 12.72
C GLU A 32 -10.76 3.35 11.42
N PHE A 33 -9.97 2.41 10.93
CA PHE A 33 -8.98 2.64 9.87
C PHE A 33 -9.08 1.64 8.71
N ILE A 34 -10.05 0.74 8.73
CA ILE A 34 -10.21 -0.27 7.67
C ILE A 34 -10.67 0.43 6.39
N ASP A 35 -9.82 0.39 5.39
CA ASP A 35 -10.17 0.78 4.04
C ASP A 35 -10.76 -0.40 3.24
N PRO A 36 -11.26 -0.19 2.02
CA PRO A 36 -11.83 -1.28 1.22
C PRO A 36 -10.86 -2.43 0.93
N ASP A 37 -9.55 -2.17 0.79
CA ASP A 37 -8.56 -3.24 0.60
C ASP A 37 -8.35 -4.05 1.90
N GLY A 38 -8.33 -3.38 3.05
CA GLY A 38 -8.32 -4.04 4.36
C GLY A 38 -9.56 -4.87 4.61
N GLN A 39 -10.74 -4.36 4.22
CA GLN A 39 -11.99 -5.12 4.29
C GLN A 39 -11.94 -6.34 3.36
N GLN A 40 -11.45 -6.19 2.13
CA GLN A 40 -11.27 -7.30 1.20
C GLN A 40 -10.34 -8.38 1.75
N PHE A 41 -9.27 -8.00 2.45
CA PHE A 41 -8.38 -8.96 3.12
C PHE A 41 -9.13 -9.76 4.21
N ILE A 42 -9.92 -9.09 5.04
CA ILE A 42 -10.76 -9.72 6.07
C ILE A 42 -11.77 -10.68 5.44
N ASP A 43 -12.44 -10.24 4.38
CA ASP A 43 -13.44 -11.06 3.67
C ASP A 43 -12.79 -12.30 3.05
N ARG A 44 -11.60 -12.19 2.49
CA ARG A 44 -10.81 -13.32 1.99
C ARG A 44 -10.47 -14.32 3.11
N LEU A 45 -10.06 -13.86 4.29
CA LEU A 45 -9.80 -14.75 5.43
C LEU A 45 -11.06 -15.53 5.83
N ASN A 46 -12.22 -14.87 5.87
CA ASN A 46 -13.50 -15.48 6.19
C ASN A 46 -13.93 -16.49 5.12
N GLU A 47 -13.81 -16.14 3.85
CA GLU A 47 -14.12 -17.04 2.73
C GLU A 47 -13.25 -18.29 2.75
N LEU A 48 -11.93 -18.11 3.01
CA LEU A 48 -11.01 -19.21 3.14
C LEU A 48 -11.36 -20.13 4.32
N SER A 49 -11.67 -19.54 5.47
CA SER A 49 -12.13 -20.29 6.64
C SER A 49 -13.35 -21.15 6.31
N TYR A 50 -14.33 -20.57 5.59
CA TYR A 50 -15.50 -21.30 5.15
C TYR A 50 -15.15 -22.45 4.20
N ARG A 51 -14.29 -22.23 3.21
CA ARG A 51 -13.87 -23.24 2.23
C ARG A 51 -13.11 -24.39 2.88
N VAL A 52 -12.21 -24.09 3.82
CA VAL A 52 -11.44 -25.11 4.55
C VAL A 52 -12.34 -25.98 5.39
N ASN A 53 -13.31 -25.39 6.10
CA ASN A 53 -14.20 -26.11 7.00
C ASN A 53 -15.30 -26.92 6.29
N ASN A 54 -15.65 -26.58 5.05
CA ASN A 54 -16.74 -27.23 4.28
C ASN A 54 -16.26 -28.14 3.15
N ARG A 55 -14.96 -28.37 3.00
CA ARG A 55 -14.44 -29.34 2.03
C ARG A 55 -14.45 -30.76 2.63
N PHE A 56 -14.87 -31.72 1.81
CA PHE A 56 -14.85 -33.16 2.14
C PHE A 56 -13.49 -33.61 2.69
N PRO A 57 -13.44 -34.54 3.64
CA PRO A 57 -12.20 -35.10 4.16
C PRO A 57 -11.42 -35.76 3.03
N GLY A 58 -10.30 -35.16 2.62
CA GLY A 58 -9.44 -35.66 1.55
C GLY A 58 -8.89 -34.59 0.58
N GLY A 59 -9.40 -33.38 0.59
CA GLY A 59 -8.85 -32.29 -0.23
C GLY A 59 -7.66 -31.61 0.47
N PHE A 60 -6.45 -31.98 0.12
CA PHE A 60 -5.21 -31.24 0.45
C PHE A 60 -5.28 -29.85 -0.20
N LEU A 61 -5.92 -28.91 0.47
CA LEU A 61 -5.57 -27.50 0.29
C LEU A 61 -4.32 -27.27 1.14
N THR A 62 -3.20 -27.38 0.46
CA THR A 62 -1.92 -27.07 1.09
C THR A 62 -1.90 -25.59 1.46
N ALA A 63 -1.29 -25.26 2.60
CA ALA A 63 -0.93 -23.91 3.00
C ALA A 63 -0.17 -23.14 1.87
N PHE A 64 0.25 -23.83 0.83
CA PHE A 64 0.87 -23.35 -0.40
C PHE A 64 -0.06 -22.51 -1.29
N GLU A 65 -1.36 -22.80 -1.34
CA GLU A 65 -2.29 -21.98 -2.16
C GLU A 65 -2.55 -20.60 -1.57
N PHE A 66 -2.24 -20.38 -0.28
CA PHE A 66 -2.58 -19.13 0.40
C PHE A 66 -1.41 -18.39 1.01
N ASN A 67 -0.18 -18.85 0.88
CA ASN A 67 1.04 -18.16 1.30
C ASN A 67 0.86 -17.25 2.56
N LEU A 68 -0.01 -17.66 3.49
CA LEU A 68 -0.32 -16.91 4.70
C LEU A 68 0.72 -17.21 5.76
N LEU A 69 1.91 -16.63 5.57
CA LEU A 69 2.96 -16.71 6.58
C LEU A 69 2.64 -15.75 7.72
N GLY A 70 2.83 -16.22 8.96
CA GLY A 70 2.64 -15.37 10.12
C GLY A 70 2.56 -16.16 11.41
N TYR A 71 2.32 -15.43 12.48
CA TYR A 71 2.27 -15.96 13.84
C TYR A 71 1.03 -15.47 14.56
N VAL A 72 0.55 -16.29 15.48
CA VAL A 72 -0.50 -15.95 16.44
C VAL A 72 0.00 -16.09 17.86
N ALA A 73 -0.48 -15.21 18.73
CA ALA A 73 -0.38 -15.35 20.17
C ALA A 73 -1.67 -16.00 20.68
N VAL A 74 -1.53 -17.08 21.44
CA VAL A 74 -2.63 -17.86 21.96
C VAL A 74 -2.60 -17.81 23.49
N SER A 75 -3.71 -17.45 24.12
CA SER A 75 -3.87 -17.47 25.58
C SER A 75 -3.94 -18.90 26.11
N ASN A 76 -3.87 -19.07 27.43
CA ASN A 76 -4.06 -20.37 28.09
C ASN A 76 -5.45 -20.98 27.80
N GLU A 77 -6.43 -20.13 27.51
CA GLU A 77 -7.80 -20.53 27.16
C GLU A 77 -7.96 -20.86 25.69
N GLN A 78 -6.85 -20.99 24.94
CA GLN A 78 -6.82 -21.28 23.51
C GLN A 78 -7.44 -20.17 22.63
N LYS A 79 -7.62 -18.95 23.15
CA LYS A 79 -8.09 -17.80 22.38
C LYS A 79 -6.91 -17.17 21.63
N ILE A 80 -7.10 -16.78 20.36
CA ILE A 80 -6.13 -15.94 19.63
C ILE A 80 -6.26 -14.51 20.14
N ILE A 81 -5.18 -14.02 20.73
CA ILE A 81 -5.08 -12.70 21.37
C ILE A 81 -4.09 -11.76 20.69
N GLY A 82 -3.41 -12.22 19.66
CA GLY A 82 -2.53 -11.42 18.84
C GLY A 82 -2.19 -12.11 17.53
N THR A 83 -1.87 -11.34 16.50
CA THR A 83 -1.44 -11.88 15.19
C THR A 83 -0.46 -10.96 14.51
N THR A 84 0.31 -11.50 13.57
CA THR A 84 1.17 -10.81 12.62
C THR A 84 1.33 -11.64 11.36
N HIS A 85 1.46 -10.97 10.21
CA HIS A 85 1.65 -11.62 8.91
C HIS A 85 2.96 -11.19 8.29
N LEU A 86 3.54 -12.06 7.47
CA LEU A 86 4.76 -11.84 6.71
C LEU A 86 4.48 -12.01 5.22
N PHE A 87 4.72 -10.96 4.44
CA PHE A 87 4.62 -10.98 2.99
C PHE A 87 6.01 -10.82 2.38
N PRO A 88 6.42 -11.67 1.41
CA PRO A 88 7.65 -11.45 0.68
C PRO A 88 7.66 -10.06 0.05
N ALA A 89 8.76 -9.33 0.20
CA ALA A 89 8.93 -7.99 -0.35
C ALA A 89 10.29 -7.88 -1.04
N THR A 90 10.29 -7.16 -2.17
CA THR A 90 11.52 -6.78 -2.87
C THR A 90 11.57 -5.27 -2.98
N THR A 91 12.63 -4.68 -2.47
CA THR A 91 12.84 -3.24 -2.43
C THR A 91 14.16 -2.88 -3.11
N HIS A 92 14.46 -1.60 -3.22
CA HIS A 92 15.77 -1.13 -3.65
C HIS A 92 16.93 -1.60 -2.72
N ALA A 93 16.63 -1.89 -1.45
CA ALA A 93 17.58 -2.40 -0.47
C ALA A 93 17.70 -3.94 -0.48
N GLY A 94 16.98 -4.62 -1.37
CA GLY A 94 17.01 -6.08 -1.53
C GLY A 94 15.72 -6.78 -1.10
N THR A 95 15.78 -8.11 -1.08
CA THR A 95 14.65 -8.95 -0.66
C THR A 95 14.49 -8.95 0.85
N GLY A 96 13.25 -9.06 1.31
CA GLY A 96 12.88 -9.06 2.71
C GLY A 96 11.47 -9.57 2.94
N TYR A 97 10.96 -9.31 4.14
CA TYR A 97 9.56 -9.52 4.48
C TYR A 97 8.91 -8.22 4.93
N LEU A 98 7.74 -7.92 4.39
CA LEU A 98 6.82 -6.92 4.90
C LEU A 98 6.03 -7.54 6.06
N ILE A 99 6.18 -6.97 7.25
CA ILE A 99 5.38 -7.30 8.42
C ILE A 99 4.08 -6.50 8.34
N ALA A 100 2.95 -7.17 8.39
CA ALA A 100 1.64 -6.54 8.33
C ALA A 100 0.69 -7.11 9.39
N ASN A 101 -0.41 -6.41 9.64
CA ASN A 101 -1.48 -6.83 10.53
C ASN A 101 -0.98 -7.18 11.94
N VAL A 102 -0.02 -6.41 12.47
CA VAL A 102 0.43 -6.56 13.85
C VAL A 102 -0.66 -6.01 14.76
N CYS A 103 -1.43 -6.89 15.36
CA CYS A 103 -2.48 -6.50 16.31
C CYS A 103 -2.50 -7.40 17.54
N VAL A 104 -3.00 -6.82 18.63
CA VAL A 104 -3.16 -7.49 19.92
C VAL A 104 -4.52 -7.08 20.48
N ASP A 105 -5.26 -8.07 20.95
CA ASP A 105 -6.54 -7.88 21.63
C ASP A 105 -6.40 -6.83 22.73
N GLN A 106 -7.34 -5.91 22.84
CA GLN A 106 -7.26 -4.74 23.70
C GLN A 106 -7.02 -5.12 25.17
N GLU A 107 -7.66 -6.19 25.66
CA GLU A 107 -7.52 -6.66 27.02
C GLU A 107 -6.13 -7.23 27.33
N TYR A 108 -5.39 -7.66 26.29
CA TYR A 108 -4.07 -8.28 26.41
C TYR A 108 -2.92 -7.35 25.97
N ARG A 109 -3.20 -6.06 25.72
CA ARG A 109 -2.15 -5.08 25.40
C ARG A 109 -1.22 -4.85 26.59
N LYS A 110 0.00 -4.36 26.32
CA LYS A 110 1.06 -4.09 27.31
C LYS A 110 1.64 -5.31 28.03
N HIS A 111 1.29 -6.53 27.65
CA HIS A 111 1.83 -7.78 28.18
C HIS A 111 2.98 -8.36 27.34
N GLY A 112 3.57 -7.59 26.43
CA GLY A 112 4.72 -8.03 25.63
C GLY A 112 4.38 -8.85 24.38
N ILE A 113 3.09 -9.12 24.08
CA ILE A 113 2.65 -9.98 22.98
C ILE A 113 3.14 -9.49 21.63
N ALA A 114 2.95 -8.20 21.30
CA ALA A 114 3.45 -7.63 20.04
C ALA A 114 4.96 -7.80 19.89
N SER A 115 5.68 -7.67 21.00
CA SER A 115 7.11 -7.89 21.06
C SER A 115 7.52 -9.32 20.75
N ALA A 116 6.81 -10.28 21.31
CA ALA A 116 7.07 -11.70 21.08
C ALA A 116 6.75 -12.08 19.61
N LEU A 117 5.64 -11.55 19.06
CA LEU A 117 5.28 -11.75 17.66
C LEU A 117 6.37 -11.24 16.71
N LEU A 118 6.85 -10.00 16.91
CA LEU A 118 7.93 -9.45 16.09
C LEU A 118 9.22 -10.26 16.22
N GLN A 119 9.56 -10.71 17.41
CA GLN A 119 10.76 -11.53 17.62
C GLN A 119 10.68 -12.86 16.85
N HIS A 120 9.48 -13.46 16.73
CA HIS A 120 9.29 -14.66 15.92
C HIS A 120 9.44 -14.36 14.43
N CYS A 121 8.95 -13.21 13.96
CA CYS A 121 9.18 -12.75 12.58
C CYS A 121 10.68 -12.53 12.29
N GLU A 122 11.41 -11.92 13.20
CA GLU A 122 12.86 -11.71 13.10
C GLU A 122 13.62 -13.04 13.02
N ARG A 123 13.33 -13.97 13.94
CA ARG A 123 13.95 -15.32 13.92
C ARG A 123 13.61 -16.10 12.66
N PHE A 124 12.39 -15.97 12.14
CA PHE A 124 11.98 -16.59 10.89
C PHE A 124 12.79 -16.07 9.71
N ALA A 125 12.94 -14.75 9.59
CA ALA A 125 13.75 -14.12 8.54
C ALA A 125 15.22 -14.53 8.64
N GLN A 126 15.80 -14.49 9.85
CA GLN A 126 17.19 -14.90 10.11
C GLN A 126 17.46 -16.35 9.69
N ARG A 127 16.58 -17.30 10.07
CA ARG A 127 16.70 -18.71 9.67
C ARG A 127 16.68 -18.92 8.16
N ARG A 128 16.11 -17.98 7.38
CA ARG A 128 16.08 -17.99 5.92
C ARG A 128 17.16 -17.12 5.27
N ASN A 129 18.10 -16.61 6.07
CA ASN A 129 19.14 -15.69 5.62
C ASN A 129 18.57 -14.43 4.94
N ILE A 130 17.40 -13.99 5.38
CA ILE A 130 16.77 -12.74 4.94
C ILE A 130 17.18 -11.60 5.88
N LYS A 131 17.74 -10.55 5.29
CA LYS A 131 18.37 -9.46 6.05
C LYS A 131 17.43 -8.33 6.41
N ASN A 132 16.37 -8.15 5.63
CA ASN A 132 15.54 -6.94 5.72
C ASN A 132 14.12 -7.28 6.17
N LEU A 133 13.62 -6.50 7.11
CA LEU A 133 12.21 -6.45 7.48
C LEU A 133 11.67 -5.06 7.20
N TYR A 134 10.46 -5.01 6.70
CA TYR A 134 9.74 -3.79 6.36
C TYR A 134 8.40 -3.75 7.06
N LEU A 135 7.88 -2.58 7.34
CA LEU A 135 6.51 -2.39 7.80
C LEU A 135 5.99 -1.00 7.45
N HIS A 136 4.70 -0.83 7.57
CA HIS A 136 4.02 0.45 7.49
C HIS A 136 3.35 0.76 8.83
N ALA A 137 3.48 1.99 9.28
CA ALA A 137 2.76 2.50 10.45
C ALA A 137 1.96 3.74 10.06
N ARG A 138 0.76 3.91 10.60
CA ARG A 138 -0.01 5.15 10.44
C ARG A 138 0.63 6.27 11.24
N ILE A 139 0.70 7.47 10.66
CA ILE A 139 1.22 8.66 11.36
C ILE A 139 0.37 8.97 12.58
N GLU A 140 -0.93 8.69 12.50
CA GLU A 140 -1.91 8.91 13.57
C GLU A 140 -1.74 7.94 14.76
N THR A 141 -0.82 6.96 14.68
CA THR A 141 -0.56 5.99 15.75
C THR A 141 0.85 6.11 16.32
N PRO A 142 1.17 7.21 17.05
CA PRO A 142 2.53 7.46 17.54
C PRO A 142 3.05 6.37 18.50
N GLN A 143 2.15 5.68 19.23
CA GLN A 143 2.52 4.57 20.09
C GLN A 143 3.10 3.39 19.30
N ALA A 144 2.51 3.08 18.13
CA ALA A 144 3.01 2.02 17.26
C ALA A 144 4.37 2.41 16.64
N ILE A 145 4.50 3.66 16.17
CA ILE A 145 5.77 4.17 15.65
C ILE A 145 6.87 4.07 16.68
N HIS A 146 6.62 4.57 17.90
CA HIS A 146 7.58 4.50 19.01
C HIS A 146 7.94 3.04 19.37
N PHE A 147 6.97 2.14 19.35
CA PHE A 147 7.19 0.72 19.56
C PHE A 147 8.15 0.13 18.53
N TYR A 148 8.00 0.44 17.24
CA TYR A 148 8.87 -0.05 16.18
C TYR A 148 10.28 0.59 16.25
N LEU A 149 10.37 1.89 16.52
CA LEU A 149 11.65 2.58 16.72
C LEU A 149 12.47 1.93 17.86
N LYS A 150 11.82 1.63 19.01
CA LYS A 150 12.46 0.91 20.12
C LYS A 150 12.92 -0.51 19.75
N ARG A 151 12.40 -1.08 18.67
CA ARG A 151 12.77 -2.39 18.13
C ARG A 151 13.83 -2.32 17.04
N GLY A 152 14.40 -1.15 16.80
CA GLY A 152 15.48 -0.93 15.85
C GLY A 152 15.00 -0.78 14.40
N PHE A 153 13.73 -0.48 14.18
CA PHE A 153 13.27 -0.02 12.88
C PHE A 153 13.64 1.44 12.69
N THR A 154 13.98 1.80 11.46
CA THR A 154 14.22 3.18 11.01
C THR A 154 13.07 3.67 10.13
N GLN A 155 12.85 4.97 10.09
CA GLN A 155 11.88 5.60 9.21
C GLN A 155 12.54 5.86 7.85
N ASP A 156 12.00 5.31 6.78
CA ASP A 156 12.57 5.39 5.45
C ASP A 156 11.87 6.44 4.59
N ALA A 157 10.54 6.48 4.62
CA ALA A 157 9.73 7.42 3.86
C ALA A 157 8.40 7.74 4.53
N PHE A 158 7.89 8.92 4.26
CA PHE A 158 6.57 9.38 4.67
C PHE A 158 5.69 9.51 3.44
N ARG A 159 4.51 8.90 3.45
CA ARG A 159 3.60 8.86 2.32
C ARG A 159 2.21 9.35 2.69
N THR A 160 1.63 10.18 1.84
CA THR A 160 0.19 10.49 1.86
C THR A 160 -0.48 9.89 0.62
N SER A 161 -1.62 9.23 0.82
CA SER A 161 -2.51 8.83 -0.25
C SER A 161 -3.67 9.81 -0.33
N TRP A 162 -3.97 10.26 -1.55
CA TRP A 162 -5.08 11.11 -1.89
C TRP A 162 -6.05 10.34 -2.77
N ILE A 163 -7.35 10.44 -2.49
CA ILE A 163 -8.37 9.72 -3.24
C ILE A 163 -9.43 10.67 -3.79
N ARG A 164 -9.80 10.44 -5.04
CA ARG A 164 -10.98 11.01 -5.66
C ARG A 164 -12.00 9.89 -5.89
N PRO A 165 -13.13 9.87 -5.18
CA PRO A 165 -14.16 8.87 -5.35
C PRO A 165 -14.77 8.87 -6.75
N ARG A 166 -15.31 7.72 -7.17
CA ARG A 166 -16.09 7.59 -8.39
C ARG A 166 -17.37 8.42 -8.32
N GLY A 167 -17.83 8.88 -9.47
CA GLY A 167 -19.17 9.52 -9.61
C GLY A 167 -19.26 10.93 -9.03
N GLN A 168 -18.15 11.57 -8.72
CA GLN A 168 -18.16 12.99 -8.34
C GLN A 168 -18.51 13.87 -9.53
N LYS A 169 -19.19 14.99 -9.24
CA LYS A 169 -19.54 15.97 -10.27
C LYS A 169 -18.30 16.42 -11.04
N PRO A 170 -18.38 16.51 -12.38
CA PRO A 170 -17.29 17.02 -13.19
C PRO A 170 -17.02 18.49 -12.86
N PHE A 171 -15.78 18.88 -13.01
CA PHE A 171 -15.39 20.28 -12.91
C PHE A 171 -15.80 21.02 -14.18
N HIS A 172 -16.44 22.18 -14.03
CA HIS A 172 -16.67 23.10 -15.11
C HIS A 172 -15.42 23.97 -15.31
N ILE A 173 -14.55 23.56 -16.24
CA ILE A 173 -13.26 24.20 -16.48
C ILE A 173 -13.24 24.76 -17.91
N GLN A 174 -12.96 26.05 -18.03
CA GLN A 174 -12.56 26.65 -19.31
C GLN A 174 -11.03 26.61 -19.38
N SER A 175 -10.49 25.49 -19.82
CA SER A 175 -9.06 25.23 -19.82
C SER A 175 -8.42 25.58 -21.16
N ILE A 176 -7.27 26.24 -21.08
CA ILE A 176 -6.37 26.39 -22.23
C ILE A 176 -5.35 25.24 -22.30
N LEU A 177 -5.24 24.43 -21.26
CA LEU A 177 -4.34 23.29 -21.21
C LEU A 177 -4.84 22.16 -22.15
N ARG A 178 -3.89 21.43 -22.69
CA ARG A 178 -4.16 20.34 -23.64
C ARG A 178 -3.68 19.00 -23.09
N ILE A 179 -4.59 18.03 -23.11
CA ILE A 179 -4.23 16.64 -22.80
C ILE A 179 -3.83 15.94 -24.09
N GLY A 180 -2.62 15.43 -24.14
CA GLY A 180 -2.06 14.72 -25.27
C GLY A 180 -1.37 13.41 -24.87
N LYS A 181 -0.80 12.73 -25.87
CA LYS A 181 0.06 11.58 -25.67
C LYS A 181 1.47 12.05 -25.28
N PRO A 182 2.22 11.30 -24.44
CA PRO A 182 3.60 11.62 -24.14
C PRO A 182 4.46 11.52 -25.40
N LYS A 183 5.47 12.38 -25.47
CA LYS A 183 6.40 12.44 -26.59
C LYS A 183 7.69 11.72 -26.25
N TRP A 184 8.19 10.91 -27.17
CA TRP A 184 9.47 10.20 -26.98
C TRP A 184 10.65 11.13 -26.70
N GLN A 185 10.65 12.30 -27.34
CA GLN A 185 11.69 13.31 -27.15
C GLN A 185 11.79 13.79 -25.70
N GLU A 186 10.70 13.75 -24.95
CA GLU A 186 10.61 14.17 -23.56
C GLU A 186 10.99 13.07 -22.55
N ARG A 187 11.43 11.88 -23.02
CA ARG A 187 11.70 10.73 -22.12
C ARG A 187 12.71 11.02 -21.01
N LYS A 188 13.76 11.81 -21.30
CA LYS A 188 14.77 12.17 -20.29
C LYS A 188 14.16 13.06 -19.21
N LEU A 189 13.40 14.06 -19.61
CA LEU A 189 12.71 14.97 -18.69
C LEU A 189 11.66 14.19 -17.86
N PHE A 190 10.85 13.35 -18.50
CA PHE A 190 9.88 12.50 -17.82
C PHE A 190 10.53 11.64 -16.74
N HIS A 191 11.61 10.91 -17.06
CA HIS A 191 12.28 10.06 -16.08
C HIS A 191 12.94 10.85 -14.96
N HIS A 192 13.48 12.05 -15.26
CA HIS A 192 14.02 12.94 -14.24
C HIS A 192 12.93 13.37 -13.25
N GLN A 193 11.81 13.89 -13.75
CA GLN A 193 10.68 14.31 -12.91
C GLN A 193 10.01 13.15 -12.19
N PHE A 194 9.94 11.97 -12.83
CA PHE A 194 9.45 10.76 -12.18
C PHE A 194 10.31 10.38 -10.97
N ALA A 195 11.62 10.36 -11.13
CA ALA A 195 12.55 10.03 -10.04
C ALA A 195 12.50 11.06 -8.89
N ALA A 196 12.26 12.34 -9.20
CA ALA A 196 12.06 13.39 -8.21
C ALA A 196 10.74 13.23 -7.44
N SER A 197 9.66 12.86 -8.14
CA SER A 197 8.33 12.67 -7.54
C SER A 197 8.20 11.35 -6.77
N TYR A 198 8.97 10.34 -7.14
CA TYR A 198 8.89 8.99 -6.58
C TYR A 198 10.29 8.46 -6.26
N PRO A 199 10.90 8.88 -5.14
CA PRO A 199 12.17 8.34 -4.68
C PRO A 199 12.08 6.84 -4.40
N LYS A 200 13.20 6.13 -4.46
CA LYS A 200 13.26 4.66 -4.33
C LYS A 200 12.66 4.17 -3.03
N GLU A 201 12.80 4.93 -1.97
CA GLU A 201 12.30 4.66 -0.62
C GLU A 201 10.77 4.65 -0.59
N LEU A 202 10.13 5.45 -1.44
CA LEU A 202 8.67 5.52 -1.57
C LEU A 202 8.14 4.48 -2.57
N LEU A 203 8.91 4.20 -3.62
CA LEU A 203 8.44 3.52 -4.83
C LEU A 203 8.19 2.01 -4.63
N TRP A 204 8.95 1.35 -3.76
CA TRP A 204 9.01 -0.11 -3.68
C TRP A 204 7.68 -0.80 -3.34
N ASN A 205 6.75 -0.13 -2.69
CA ASN A 205 5.45 -0.69 -2.33
C ASN A 205 4.26 -0.02 -3.05
N LEU A 206 4.51 0.67 -4.16
CA LEU A 206 3.47 1.34 -4.94
C LEU A 206 3.01 0.54 -6.19
N ASN A 207 3.31 -0.76 -6.26
CA ASN A 207 3.04 -1.58 -7.46
C ASN A 207 3.67 -1.00 -8.74
N TYR A 208 4.83 -0.33 -8.59
CA TYR A 208 5.57 0.21 -9.71
C TYR A 208 6.08 -0.90 -10.62
N ARG A 209 5.78 -0.77 -11.90
CA ARG A 209 6.24 -1.68 -12.96
C ARG A 209 7.03 -0.87 -14.00
N PRO A 210 8.37 -0.92 -14.00
CA PRO A 210 9.21 -0.11 -14.91
C PRO A 210 8.84 -0.27 -16.40
N ASP A 211 8.42 -1.47 -16.79
CA ASP A 211 7.98 -1.79 -18.15
C ASP A 211 6.78 -0.95 -18.60
N LEU A 212 5.85 -0.64 -17.68
CA LEU A 212 4.68 0.17 -17.98
C LEU A 212 5.01 1.66 -18.15
N PHE A 213 6.14 2.13 -17.62
CA PHE A 213 6.54 3.54 -17.66
C PHE A 213 7.48 3.88 -18.81
N SER A 214 7.72 2.92 -19.71
CA SER A 214 8.49 3.16 -20.91
C SER A 214 7.71 4.04 -21.89
N LEU A 215 8.32 5.16 -22.33
CA LEU A 215 7.80 5.97 -23.42
C LEU A 215 8.15 5.39 -24.81
N ASN A 216 8.90 4.27 -24.87
CA ASN A 216 9.22 3.60 -26.11
C ASN A 216 7.94 3.05 -26.77
N PRO A 217 7.61 3.42 -28.03
CA PRO A 217 6.42 2.97 -28.71
C PRO A 217 6.29 1.44 -28.83
N PHE A 218 7.41 0.73 -29.01
CA PHE A 218 7.43 -0.72 -29.10
C PHE A 218 7.06 -1.38 -27.76
N ASN A 219 7.65 -0.92 -26.64
CA ASN A 219 7.32 -1.44 -25.32
C ASN A 219 5.84 -1.16 -24.98
N ARG A 220 5.32 -0.01 -25.35
CA ARG A 220 3.91 0.35 -25.13
C ARG A 220 2.98 -0.55 -25.94
N PHE A 221 3.35 -0.87 -27.17
CA PHE A 221 2.59 -1.80 -28.00
C PHE A 221 2.60 -3.22 -27.41
N MET A 222 3.75 -3.70 -26.96
CA MET A 222 3.85 -5.00 -26.30
C MET A 222 3.05 -5.07 -24.99
N ASN A 223 3.09 -4.01 -24.18
CA ASN A 223 2.28 -3.93 -22.97
C ASN A 223 0.77 -3.94 -23.25
N PHE A 224 0.36 -3.29 -24.32
CA PHE A 224 -1.05 -3.31 -24.80
C PHE A 224 -1.46 -4.74 -25.20
N LEU A 225 -0.63 -5.46 -25.97
CA LEU A 225 -0.89 -6.84 -26.36
C LEU A 225 -0.99 -7.79 -25.16
N ASN A 226 -0.20 -7.53 -24.12
CA ASN A 226 -0.19 -8.32 -22.88
C ASN A 226 -1.33 -7.93 -21.91
N GLY A 227 -2.26 -7.08 -22.31
CA GLY A 227 -3.36 -6.61 -21.45
C GLY A 227 -2.91 -5.70 -20.28
N SER A 228 -1.63 -5.31 -20.24
CA SER A 228 -1.04 -4.48 -19.19
C SER A 228 -1.02 -3.03 -19.65
N SER A 229 -2.14 -2.32 -19.55
CA SER A 229 -2.23 -0.95 -20.08
C SER A 229 -2.23 0.10 -18.99
N ALA A 230 -1.18 0.89 -18.93
CA ALA A 230 -1.20 2.19 -18.27
C ALA A 230 -1.62 3.28 -19.27
N ASN A 231 -2.50 4.17 -18.84
CA ASN A 231 -2.97 5.28 -19.67
C ASN A 231 -2.12 6.51 -19.40
N PHE A 232 -1.25 6.84 -20.33
CA PHE A 232 -0.37 8.01 -20.25
C PHE A 232 -1.03 9.26 -20.78
N HIS A 233 -0.99 10.32 -20.00
CA HIS A 233 -1.43 11.66 -20.37
C HIS A 233 -0.32 12.66 -20.14
N ARG A 234 -0.02 13.43 -21.16
CA ARG A 234 0.83 14.61 -21.07
C ARG A 234 -0.07 15.84 -21.07
N VAL A 235 0.01 16.64 -20.05
CA VAL A 235 -0.66 17.93 -20.00
C VAL A 235 0.33 19.03 -20.41
N SER A 236 -0.08 19.94 -21.27
CA SER A 236 0.75 21.03 -21.75
C SER A 236 -0.05 22.32 -21.95
N ASP A 237 0.64 23.44 -21.88
CA ASP A 237 0.11 24.75 -22.21
C ASP A 237 -0.07 24.94 -23.74
N PRO A 238 -0.65 26.07 -24.21
CA PRO A 238 -0.80 26.39 -25.62
C PRO A 238 0.52 26.47 -26.41
N LEU A 239 1.63 26.81 -25.74
CA LEU A 239 2.97 26.86 -26.31
C LEU A 239 3.65 25.49 -26.34
N ASN A 240 2.89 24.43 -25.95
CA ASN A 240 3.35 23.06 -25.93
C ASN A 240 4.45 22.76 -24.86
N ARG A 241 4.59 23.61 -23.84
CA ARG A 241 5.41 23.36 -22.66
C ARG A 241 4.74 22.26 -21.81
N PRO A 242 5.43 21.20 -21.40
CA PRO A 242 4.85 20.17 -20.51
C PRO A 242 4.63 20.74 -19.11
N ILE A 243 3.42 20.60 -18.59
CA ILE A 243 3.02 20.97 -17.22
C ILE A 243 3.21 19.79 -16.29
N CYS A 244 2.67 18.64 -16.67
CA CYS A 244 2.83 17.40 -15.92
C CYS A 244 2.55 16.18 -16.81
N TRP A 245 2.93 15.01 -16.30
CA TRP A 245 2.47 13.73 -16.82
C TRP A 245 1.60 13.06 -15.77
N LEU A 246 0.49 12.50 -16.23
CA LEU A 246 -0.48 11.78 -15.42
C LEU A 246 -0.61 10.36 -16.00
N VAL A 247 -0.28 9.35 -15.19
CA VAL A 247 -0.33 7.97 -15.66
C VAL A 247 -1.34 7.20 -14.82
N ARG A 248 -2.48 6.85 -15.44
CA ARG A 248 -3.46 5.98 -14.78
C ARG A 248 -3.04 4.52 -14.99
N GLN A 249 -2.82 3.82 -13.89
CA GLN A 249 -2.55 2.40 -13.84
C GLN A 249 -3.75 1.69 -13.24
N PRO A 250 -4.54 0.94 -14.04
CA PRO A 250 -5.60 0.10 -13.51
C PRO A 250 -5.01 -0.98 -12.60
N LEU A 251 -5.62 -1.17 -11.43
CA LEU A 251 -5.24 -2.20 -10.48
C LEU A 251 -6.43 -3.10 -10.15
N ASP A 252 -6.16 -4.31 -9.72
CA ASP A 252 -7.14 -5.21 -9.13
C ASP A 252 -7.34 -4.88 -7.63
N SER A 253 -7.66 -3.62 -7.36
CA SER A 253 -7.88 -3.00 -6.07
C SER A 253 -9.14 -2.14 -6.16
N PHE A 254 -9.61 -1.57 -5.05
CA PHE A 254 -10.78 -0.68 -5.04
C PHE A 254 -10.56 0.63 -5.81
N ALA A 255 -9.32 1.07 -6.00
CA ALA A 255 -8.94 2.28 -6.71
C ALA A 255 -7.85 2.02 -7.74
N ASP A 256 -7.85 2.81 -8.83
CA ASP A 256 -6.74 2.84 -9.78
C ASP A 256 -5.68 3.82 -9.31
N THR A 257 -4.40 3.47 -9.50
CA THR A 257 -3.32 4.42 -9.19
C THR A 257 -3.21 5.47 -10.28
N LEU A 258 -3.26 6.73 -9.89
CA LEU A 258 -2.91 7.87 -10.72
C LEU A 258 -1.52 8.38 -10.30
N TRP A 259 -0.51 8.08 -11.11
CA TRP A 259 0.83 8.60 -10.93
C TRP A 259 0.86 10.05 -11.37
N PHE A 260 1.20 10.94 -10.46
CA PHE A 260 1.27 12.39 -10.68
C PHE A 260 2.74 12.81 -10.76
N ILE A 261 3.17 13.24 -11.94
CA ILE A 261 4.55 13.61 -12.24
C ILE A 261 4.57 15.06 -12.70
N PRO A 262 4.60 16.04 -11.80
CA PRO A 262 4.67 17.46 -12.14
C PRO A 262 6.00 17.82 -12.76
N ASN A 263 5.99 18.83 -13.64
CA ASN A 263 7.19 19.51 -14.06
C ASN A 263 7.54 20.55 -12.99
N GLU A 264 8.80 20.66 -12.60
CA GLU A 264 9.27 21.60 -11.57
C GLU A 264 8.97 23.09 -11.87
N ILE A 265 8.80 23.43 -13.15
CA ILE A 265 8.47 24.79 -13.59
C ILE A 265 6.96 25.04 -13.71
N ALA A 266 6.11 24.06 -13.40
CA ALA A 266 4.66 24.21 -13.48
C ALA A 266 4.12 25.06 -12.32
N LEU A 267 3.14 25.89 -12.62
CA LEU A 267 2.45 26.67 -11.59
C LEU A 267 1.46 25.80 -10.82
N PRO A 268 1.21 26.09 -9.53
CA PRO A 268 0.23 25.32 -8.73
C PRO A 268 -1.15 25.26 -9.38
N GLU A 269 -1.62 26.35 -9.98
CA GLU A 269 -2.93 26.43 -10.64
C GLU A 269 -2.99 25.53 -11.88
N GLU A 270 -1.90 25.47 -12.66
CA GLU A 270 -1.79 24.57 -13.83
C GLU A 270 -1.85 23.09 -13.38
N LEU A 271 -1.27 22.75 -12.24
CA LEU A 271 -1.32 21.40 -11.67
C LEU A 271 -2.72 21.03 -11.18
N VAL A 272 -3.41 21.96 -10.49
CA VAL A 272 -4.83 21.80 -10.08
C VAL A 272 -5.69 21.53 -11.32
N GLU A 273 -5.59 22.38 -12.32
CA GLU A 273 -6.38 22.26 -13.56
C GLU A 273 -6.09 20.95 -14.29
N SER A 274 -4.83 20.52 -14.35
CA SER A 274 -4.41 19.24 -14.93
C SER A 274 -5.07 18.05 -14.23
N LEU A 275 -5.11 18.04 -12.91
CA LEU A 275 -5.76 17.00 -12.11
C LEU A 275 -7.28 17.03 -12.27
N GLN A 276 -7.89 18.18 -12.36
CA GLN A 276 -9.33 18.32 -12.62
C GLN A 276 -9.70 17.80 -14.02
N LEU A 277 -8.93 18.14 -15.04
CA LEU A 277 -9.13 17.65 -16.42
C LEU A 277 -9.06 16.14 -16.50
N ILE A 278 -8.07 15.52 -15.85
CA ILE A 278 -7.94 14.05 -15.86
C ILE A 278 -9.03 13.38 -15.02
N SER A 279 -9.44 14.02 -13.93
CA SER A 279 -10.54 13.55 -13.08
C SER A 279 -11.87 13.51 -13.85
N ASN A 280 -12.16 14.54 -14.65
CA ASN A 280 -13.35 14.58 -15.51
C ASN A 280 -13.31 13.44 -16.55
N ARG A 281 -12.13 13.14 -17.09
CA ARG A 281 -11.96 12.07 -18.09
C ARG A 281 -12.25 10.68 -17.51
N TYR A 282 -12.00 10.47 -16.21
CA TYR A 282 -12.15 9.17 -15.55
C TYR A 282 -13.25 9.14 -14.49
N GLN A 283 -14.21 10.05 -14.55
CA GLN A 283 -15.29 10.19 -13.56
C GLN A 283 -16.11 8.90 -13.32
N ASP A 284 -16.31 8.09 -14.38
CA ASP A 284 -17.08 6.85 -14.34
C ASP A 284 -16.22 5.60 -14.07
N SER A 285 -14.90 5.79 -13.95
CA SER A 285 -13.94 4.72 -13.64
C SER A 285 -13.95 4.40 -12.14
N LYS A 286 -13.10 3.44 -11.72
CA LYS A 286 -12.79 3.27 -10.30
C LYS A 286 -12.30 4.59 -9.69
N PRO A 287 -12.36 4.74 -8.36
CA PRO A 287 -11.71 5.86 -7.68
C PRO A 287 -10.26 6.03 -8.15
N LEU A 288 -9.80 7.26 -8.23
CA LEU A 288 -8.39 7.57 -8.54
C LEU A 288 -7.63 7.78 -7.25
N MET A 289 -6.53 7.08 -7.07
CA MET A 289 -5.64 7.23 -5.91
C MET A 289 -4.28 7.76 -6.35
N VAL A 290 -3.87 8.89 -5.77
CA VAL A 290 -2.52 9.43 -5.90
C VAL A 290 -1.74 9.14 -4.63
N ASN A 291 -0.54 8.58 -4.77
CA ASN A 291 0.40 8.43 -3.68
C ASN A 291 1.56 9.41 -3.89
N CYS A 292 1.92 10.15 -2.88
CA CYS A 292 3.03 11.10 -2.93
C CYS A 292 3.79 11.13 -1.61
N GLU A 293 4.94 11.75 -1.60
CA GLU A 293 5.63 12.08 -0.36
C GLU A 293 4.72 12.94 0.53
N ALA A 294 4.74 12.70 1.84
CA ALA A 294 3.86 13.41 2.75
C ALA A 294 4.15 14.92 2.73
N ASP A 295 3.11 15.68 3.00
CA ASP A 295 3.14 17.15 3.08
C ASP A 295 3.49 17.84 1.74
N THR A 296 3.43 17.10 0.60
CA THR A 296 3.60 17.65 -0.74
C THR A 296 2.27 17.80 -1.46
N TYR A 297 2.10 18.89 -2.20
CA TYR A 297 0.93 19.16 -3.08
C TYR A 297 -0.46 19.08 -2.40
N GLU A 298 -0.54 19.27 -1.07
CA GLU A 298 -1.79 19.13 -0.32
C GLU A 298 -2.91 20.04 -0.85
N GLU A 299 -2.62 21.34 -1.02
CA GLU A 299 -3.59 22.27 -1.56
C GLU A 299 -3.97 21.94 -3.01
N THR A 300 -3.01 21.50 -3.80
CA THR A 300 -3.23 21.10 -5.20
C THR A 300 -4.23 19.96 -5.29
N PHE A 301 -4.04 18.91 -4.48
CA PHE A 301 -4.95 17.77 -4.45
C PHE A 301 -6.33 18.16 -3.90
N ALA A 302 -6.37 18.94 -2.81
CA ALA A 302 -7.64 19.39 -2.22
C ALA A 302 -8.46 20.23 -3.21
N LYS A 303 -7.85 21.21 -3.89
CA LYS A 303 -8.49 22.05 -4.92
C LYS A 303 -8.90 21.24 -6.15
N ALA A 304 -8.20 20.15 -6.45
CA ALA A 304 -8.56 19.21 -7.52
C ALA A 304 -9.61 18.16 -7.08
N GLY A 305 -10.20 18.30 -5.89
CA GLY A 305 -11.29 17.46 -5.41
C GLY A 305 -10.86 16.07 -4.92
N PHE A 306 -9.57 15.91 -4.59
CA PHE A 306 -9.10 14.74 -3.87
C PHE A 306 -9.19 14.99 -2.37
N SER A 307 -9.54 13.96 -1.61
CA SER A 307 -9.49 13.95 -0.14
C SER A 307 -8.32 13.10 0.34
N ARG A 308 -7.78 13.45 1.49
CA ARG A 308 -6.74 12.66 2.13
C ARG A 308 -7.32 11.32 2.58
N HIS A 309 -6.71 10.21 2.15
CA HIS A 309 -7.16 8.87 2.47
C HIS A 309 -6.39 8.28 3.66
N ASN A 310 -5.06 8.23 3.57
CA ASN A 310 -4.21 7.80 4.69
C ASN A 310 -2.82 8.45 4.64
N ARG A 311 -2.14 8.45 5.79
CA ARG A 311 -0.75 8.86 5.93
C ARG A 311 0.03 7.75 6.60
N LEU A 312 1.06 7.26 5.93
CA LEU A 312 1.88 6.14 6.39
C LEU A 312 3.35 6.53 6.50
N ILE A 313 4.00 5.97 7.50
CA ILE A 313 5.46 5.93 7.60
C ILE A 313 5.88 4.53 7.15
N TRP A 314 6.81 4.48 6.22
CA TRP A 314 7.43 3.24 5.84
C TRP A 314 8.72 3.07 6.62
N MET A 315 8.87 1.91 7.20
CA MET A 315 9.96 1.63 8.12
C MET A 315 10.65 0.33 7.73
N SER A 316 11.96 0.30 7.93
CA SER A 316 12.75 -0.91 7.72
C SER A 316 13.65 -1.22 8.91
N LYS A 317 14.05 -2.48 9.00
CA LYS A 317 15.05 -2.97 9.95
C LYS A 317 15.98 -3.95 9.25
N LYS A 318 17.27 -3.68 9.34
CA LYS A 318 18.31 -4.64 8.94
C LYS A 318 18.63 -5.55 10.11
N LEU A 319 18.61 -6.87 9.90
CA LEU A 319 18.77 -7.86 10.96
C LEU A 319 20.24 -8.21 11.24
N PHE A 320 21.09 -8.15 10.19
CA PHE A 320 22.55 -8.45 10.26
C PHE A 320 23.29 -7.97 9.01
#